data_6729783fcff592127da91a29a5449fb6
#
_entry.id   6729783fcff592127da91a29a5449fb6
#
_cell.length_a   1.000
_cell.length_b   1.000
_cell.length_c   1.000
_cell.angle_alpha   90.00
_cell.angle_beta   90.00
_cell.angle_gamma   90.00
#
_symmetry.space_group_name_H-M   'P 1'
#
loop_
_entity.id
_entity.type
_entity.pdbx_description
1 polymer ?
#
loop_
_entity_poly.entity_id
_entity_poly.type
_entity_poly.pdbx_seq_one_letter_code
_entity_poly.pdbx_strand_id
1 'polypeptide(L)'
;MSRPEGIQRGSRSHGSPSQRSASAGRSRTQTSQRTSTRPGESRSRSRSSESTAATRRSATHQSVRTVRQQPTAPSPFQSRAVDLWRALKVFISGEIPSHLKEGKVTSAAAHQAVKGRLGVAFVILTSLLLIAAARVVLVQTTMRGDYLVASLDQRTRISTVRAARGVIFDRNGNELALSIPSSTVFADPRDIEDFPGTARTLAVALGYTPEQEAKLLADLLSPGEKFHYIARQLDEPAAQALLGLGLKGVYSYTEPSRQVEGGVAGAIIGRTDPDGVGTSGLEKQFNKSLTGLDGRLQREVSKKGGAIAGSNQTIVAPVPGDDIVLTVDKNIQFQTDSVLMERVGRLNAKGGTAIVMNSRTGEIYAMSNVRRDSAGAVVMATGNFAAVEAYEPGSVAKVFSVSAALNEGTVNADTVLKVPG
;
A
#
# COMPACT_ATOMS: atom_id res chain seq x y z
N MET A 1 52.69 -12.08 -38.61
CA MET A 1 54.14 -12.11 -38.39
C MET A 1 54.43 -11.41 -37.08
N SER A 2 54.89 -12.23 -36.16
CA SER A 2 55.87 -12.03 -35.09
C SER A 2 55.49 -11.22 -33.86
N ARG A 3 55.14 -11.91 -32.83
CA ARG A 3 55.57 -11.69 -31.43
C ARG A 3 57.12 -11.78 -31.38
N PRO A 4 57.87 -11.42 -30.31
CA PRO A 4 57.61 -11.86 -28.92
C PRO A 4 58.03 -10.87 -27.78
N GLU A 5 57.62 -11.23 -26.57
CA GLU A 5 58.37 -11.45 -25.31
C GLU A 5 58.94 -10.23 -24.59
N GLY A 6 58.97 -10.09 -23.32
CA GLY A 6 58.68 -10.94 -22.18
C GLY A 6 59.31 -10.37 -20.90
N ILE A 7 58.88 -10.84 -19.72
CA ILE A 7 59.69 -11.10 -18.51
C ILE A 7 60.11 -9.86 -17.66
N GLN A 8 60.02 -9.76 -16.32
CA GLN A 8 59.92 -10.61 -15.13
C GLN A 8 59.66 -9.75 -13.87
N ARG A 9 58.88 -10.19 -12.94
CA ARG A 9 59.09 -10.64 -11.53
C ARG A 9 59.95 -9.79 -10.58
N GLY A 10 59.42 -9.62 -9.38
CA GLY A 10 60.12 -9.41 -8.09
C GLY A 10 59.17 -8.74 -7.09
N SER A 11 58.52 -9.31 -6.19
CA SER A 11 58.68 -10.17 -5.01
C SER A 11 59.17 -9.42 -3.76
N ARG A 12 58.34 -9.54 -2.72
CA ARG A 12 58.63 -9.57 -1.25
C ARG A 12 58.86 -8.20 -0.59
N SER A 13 58.50 -7.91 0.65
CA SER A 13 57.99 -8.70 1.77
C SER A 13 57.67 -7.80 2.95
N HIS A 14 56.78 -8.26 3.79
CA HIS A 14 56.77 -8.19 5.26
C HIS A 14 56.66 -6.87 6.02
N GLY A 15 55.71 -6.85 6.95
CA GLY A 15 55.85 -6.20 8.21
C GLY A 15 54.56 -5.74 8.89
N SER A 16 53.86 -6.63 9.56
CA SER A 16 53.14 -6.31 10.81
C SER A 16 54.08 -6.60 11.98
N PRO A 17 53.79 -6.30 13.25
CA PRO A 17 52.64 -5.70 13.94
C PRO A 17 53.03 -4.75 15.09
N SER A 18 52.07 -4.23 15.81
CA SER A 18 51.99 -4.08 17.29
C SER A 18 51.09 -2.89 17.66
N GLN A 19 50.05 -3.11 18.36
CA GLN A 19 49.72 -3.34 19.77
C GLN A 19 49.71 -2.06 20.63
N ARG A 20 48.57 -1.94 21.32
CA ARG A 20 48.28 -1.37 22.65
C ARG A 20 48.29 0.17 22.73
N SER A 21 47.37 0.82 23.43
CA SER A 21 46.75 0.54 24.72
C SER A 21 45.57 1.52 24.93
N ALA A 22 44.52 1.06 25.43
CA ALA A 22 43.73 1.36 26.60
C ALA A 22 44.02 2.67 27.37
N SER A 23 42.97 3.49 27.54
CA SER A 23 42.72 4.06 28.89
C SER A 23 41.24 4.49 29.02
N ALA A 24 40.72 4.02 30.10
CA ALA A 24 39.39 4.30 30.64
C ALA A 24 39.32 5.71 31.24
N GLY A 25 38.15 6.31 31.21
CA GLY A 25 37.81 7.53 31.93
C GLY A 25 36.34 7.57 32.26
N ARG A 26 35.99 7.13 33.46
CA ARG A 26 34.70 7.30 34.15
C ARG A 26 34.55 8.74 34.59
N SER A 27 33.33 9.22 34.58
CA SER A 27 32.59 9.82 35.72
C SER A 27 31.44 10.67 35.21
N ARG A 28 30.31 10.38 35.66
CA ARG A 28 29.47 10.76 36.82
C ARG A 28 28.51 11.89 36.53
N THR A 29 27.26 11.51 36.51
CA THR A 29 26.10 12.03 37.26
C THR A 29 26.03 13.52 37.53
N GLN A 30 24.93 14.15 37.08
CA GLN A 30 24.11 14.91 38.04
C GLN A 30 22.69 15.15 37.51
N THR A 31 21.78 14.76 38.37
CA THR A 31 20.37 15.01 38.50
C THR A 31 20.09 16.47 38.80
N SER A 32 19.08 17.07 38.19
CA SER A 32 18.41 18.22 38.81
C SER A 32 16.93 18.25 38.37
N GLN A 33 16.10 18.03 39.36
CA GLN A 33 14.67 18.32 39.41
C GLN A 33 14.44 19.82 39.53
N ARG A 34 13.32 20.33 39.06
CA ARG A 34 12.32 21.17 39.74
C ARG A 34 11.41 21.86 38.72
N THR A 35 10.18 21.58 38.82
CA THR A 35 8.99 22.16 39.47
C THR A 35 8.31 23.29 38.71
N SER A 36 7.03 22.98 38.44
CA SER A 36 5.83 23.80 38.70
C SER A 36 5.62 25.05 37.86
N THR A 37 4.49 25.18 37.21
CA THR A 37 3.26 25.82 37.75
C THR A 37 2.14 25.80 36.70
N ARG A 38 0.97 25.38 37.14
CA ARG A 38 -0.36 25.80 36.62
C ARG A 38 -0.66 27.19 37.22
N PRO A 39 -1.70 27.98 36.87
CA PRO A 39 -3.08 27.59 36.53
C PRO A 39 -3.84 28.52 35.54
N GLY A 40 -5.13 28.26 35.36
CA GLY A 40 -6.16 29.17 34.89
C GLY A 40 -7.15 28.50 33.94
N GLU A 41 -8.21 27.95 34.32
CA GLU A 41 -9.57 28.32 34.70
C GLU A 41 -10.36 29.08 33.60
N SER A 42 -11.46 28.48 33.18
CA SER A 42 -12.85 28.99 33.23
C SER A 42 -13.75 28.01 32.43
N ARG A 43 -14.65 27.34 33.13
CA ARG A 43 -16.06 27.64 33.45
C ARG A 43 -16.95 27.75 32.21
N SER A 44 -17.96 26.85 32.08
CA SER A 44 -19.34 26.98 32.56
C SER A 44 -20.13 25.72 32.19
N ARG A 45 -20.74 25.05 33.15
CA ARG A 45 -22.16 25.08 33.54
C ARG A 45 -23.09 24.55 32.45
N SER A 46 -23.98 23.59 32.72
CA SER A 46 -24.94 23.40 33.80
C SER A 46 -25.64 22.05 33.66
N ARG A 47 -25.87 21.41 34.79
CA ARG A 47 -27.16 21.08 35.43
C ARG A 47 -27.94 19.95 34.74
N SER A 48 -28.50 19.02 35.39
CA SER A 48 -28.98 18.67 36.75
C SER A 48 -29.73 17.34 36.58
N SER A 49 -29.94 16.43 37.42
CA SER A 49 -30.20 16.33 38.83
C SER A 49 -30.43 14.87 39.16
N GLU A 50 -29.86 14.33 40.20
CA GLU A 50 -30.53 13.90 41.44
C GLU A 50 -31.51 12.74 41.29
N SER A 51 -31.54 11.71 42.12
CA SER A 51 -31.21 11.57 43.54
C SER A 51 -31.27 10.07 43.92
N THR A 52 -30.35 9.62 44.72
CA THR A 52 -30.46 9.10 46.08
C THR A 52 -31.72 8.31 46.42
N ALA A 53 -31.72 7.19 47.14
CA ALA A 53 -31.00 6.78 48.32
C ALA A 53 -31.27 5.34 48.65
N ALA A 54 -30.37 4.74 49.37
CA ALA A 54 -30.50 3.48 50.08
C ALA A 54 -31.43 3.59 51.29
N THR A 55 -32.14 2.53 51.66
CA THR A 55 -32.30 2.13 53.07
C THR A 55 -32.77 0.67 53.22
N ARG A 56 -32.25 0.07 54.23
CA ARG A 56 -32.34 -1.28 54.76
C ARG A 56 -33.70 -1.59 55.48
N ARG A 57 -33.94 -2.90 55.60
CA ARG A 57 -34.72 -3.66 56.63
C ARG A 57 -36.21 -3.77 56.32
N SER A 58 -36.90 -4.88 56.49
CA SER A 58 -36.90 -5.98 57.44
C SER A 58 -37.84 -7.07 56.92
N ALA A 59 -37.62 -8.28 57.38
CA ALA A 59 -38.45 -9.46 57.13
C ALA A 59 -39.85 -9.29 57.73
N THR A 60 -40.86 -9.70 56.98
CA THR A 60 -42.13 -10.15 57.54
C THR A 60 -42.72 -11.23 56.63
N HIS A 61 -42.85 -12.44 57.19
CA HIS A 61 -43.59 -13.54 56.62
C HIS A 61 -45.03 -13.14 56.36
N GLN A 62 -45.47 -13.21 55.11
CA GLN A 62 -46.86 -13.37 54.78
C GLN A 62 -47.01 -14.45 53.70
N SER A 63 -47.70 -15.51 54.13
CA SER A 63 -48.20 -16.61 53.33
C SER A 63 -49.08 -16.09 52.19
N VAL A 64 -48.57 -16.13 50.95
CA VAL A 64 -49.42 -15.90 49.78
C VAL A 64 -50.00 -17.21 49.31
N ARG A 65 -51.28 -17.32 49.49
CA ARG A 65 -52.20 -18.35 48.98
C ARG A 65 -51.96 -18.44 47.45
N THR A 66 -51.44 -19.57 47.00
CA THR A 66 -51.38 -19.95 45.59
C THR A 66 -52.77 -20.08 45.03
N VAL A 67 -53.21 -19.12 44.28
CA VAL A 67 -54.35 -19.23 43.39
C VAL A 67 -53.94 -20.14 42.24
N ARG A 68 -54.51 -21.35 42.27
CA ARG A 68 -54.42 -22.34 41.20
C ARG A 68 -55.14 -21.75 39.97
N GLN A 69 -54.36 -21.18 39.04
CA GLN A 69 -54.89 -20.83 37.72
C GLN A 69 -55.31 -22.12 37.00
N GLN A 70 -56.59 -22.23 36.71
CA GLN A 70 -57.08 -23.24 35.79
C GLN A 70 -56.44 -23.06 34.42
N PRO A 71 -56.00 -24.13 33.75
CA PRO A 71 -55.49 -24.02 32.40
C PRO A 71 -56.63 -23.53 31.46
N THR A 72 -56.39 -22.40 30.85
CA THR A 72 -57.27 -21.90 29.76
C THR A 72 -57.25 -22.90 28.62
N ALA A 73 -58.42 -23.32 28.17
CA ALA A 73 -58.57 -24.23 27.05
C ALA A 73 -57.80 -23.69 25.83
N PRO A 74 -57.05 -24.51 25.10
CA PRO A 74 -56.31 -24.08 23.92
C PRO A 74 -57.26 -23.57 22.84
N SER A 75 -56.90 -22.49 22.17
CA SER A 75 -57.67 -21.94 21.07
C SER A 75 -57.91 -22.98 19.98
N PRO A 76 -59.08 -22.91 19.25
CA PRO A 76 -59.42 -23.92 18.25
C PRO A 76 -58.35 -24.05 17.10
N PHE A 77 -57.47 -23.12 17.01
CA PHE A 77 -56.36 -23.18 16.06
C PHE A 77 -55.18 -24.02 16.57
N GLN A 78 -54.89 -23.98 17.87
CA GLN A 78 -53.84 -24.82 18.50
C GLN A 78 -54.24 -26.27 18.60
N SER A 79 -55.53 -26.59 18.83
CA SER A 79 -56.00 -27.97 18.84
C SER A 79 -55.86 -28.65 17.49
N ARG A 80 -56.22 -27.93 16.40
CA ARG A 80 -56.07 -28.47 15.04
C ARG A 80 -54.61 -28.72 14.64
N ALA A 81 -53.67 -27.81 15.04
CA ALA A 81 -52.24 -28.01 14.77
C ALA A 81 -51.65 -29.21 15.53
N VAL A 82 -52.08 -29.44 16.79
CA VAL A 82 -51.65 -30.58 17.59
C VAL A 82 -52.23 -31.89 17.04
N ASP A 83 -53.46 -31.87 16.56
CA ASP A 83 -54.08 -33.05 15.95
C ASP A 83 -53.45 -33.40 14.59
N LEU A 84 -53.10 -32.40 13.81
CA LEU A 84 -52.36 -32.60 12.57
C LEU A 84 -50.95 -33.16 12.84
N TRP A 85 -50.30 -32.66 13.88
CA TRP A 85 -48.95 -33.11 14.27
C TRP A 85 -48.99 -34.57 14.83
N ARG A 86 -50.03 -34.91 15.59
CA ARG A 86 -50.26 -36.29 16.04
C ARG A 86 -50.57 -37.22 14.87
N ALA A 87 -51.39 -36.80 13.93
CA ALA A 87 -51.69 -37.58 12.75
C ALA A 87 -50.42 -37.78 11.87
N LEU A 88 -49.59 -36.76 11.72
CA LEU A 88 -48.34 -36.84 11.02
C LEU A 88 -47.33 -37.73 11.72
N LYS A 89 -47.27 -37.69 13.04
CA LYS A 89 -46.39 -38.54 13.84
C LYS A 89 -46.80 -40.03 13.74
N VAL A 90 -48.09 -40.32 13.82
CA VAL A 90 -48.62 -41.69 13.60
C VAL A 90 -48.39 -42.18 12.16
N PHE A 91 -48.44 -41.27 11.21
CA PHE A 91 -48.17 -41.56 9.81
C PHE A 91 -46.68 -41.91 9.58
N ILE A 92 -45.76 -41.13 10.19
CA ILE A 92 -44.30 -41.32 10.06
C ILE A 92 -43.79 -42.51 10.88
N SER A 93 -44.29 -42.72 12.11
CA SER A 93 -43.81 -43.79 12.99
C SER A 93 -44.31 -45.18 12.60
N GLY A 94 -45.31 -45.28 11.75
CA GLY A 94 -45.89 -46.58 11.35
C GLY A 94 -46.58 -47.31 12.49
N GLU A 95 -46.70 -46.69 13.68
CA GLU A 95 -47.40 -47.32 14.84
C GLU A 95 -48.89 -47.39 14.58
N ILE A 96 -49.42 -48.65 14.60
CA ILE A 96 -50.85 -48.89 14.52
C ILE A 96 -51.43 -48.53 15.86
N PRO A 97 -52.46 -47.63 15.96
CA PRO A 97 -53.13 -47.31 17.20
C PRO A 97 -53.64 -48.59 17.90
N SER A 98 -53.40 -48.66 19.19
CA SER A 98 -53.70 -49.87 20.04
C SER A 98 -55.11 -50.38 19.93
N HIS A 99 -56.08 -49.51 19.61
CA HIS A 99 -57.49 -49.89 19.45
C HIS A 99 -57.80 -50.65 18.12
N LEU A 100 -56.80 -50.74 17.20
CA LEU A 100 -56.91 -51.47 15.94
C LEU A 100 -56.21 -52.86 15.99
N LYS A 101 -55.61 -53.22 17.12
CA LYS A 101 -54.85 -54.48 17.26
C LYS A 101 -55.70 -55.74 17.49
N GLU A 102 -56.98 -55.59 17.82
CA GLU A 102 -57.84 -56.74 18.18
C GLU A 102 -58.86 -57.15 17.11
N GLY A 103 -58.95 -56.48 15.98
CA GLY A 103 -59.84 -56.88 14.91
C GLY A 103 -59.12 -57.62 13.79
N LYS A 104 -59.65 -58.72 13.26
CA LYS A 104 -59.23 -59.36 12.00
C LYS A 104 -59.35 -58.36 10.91
N VAL A 105 -58.24 -57.64 10.59
CA VAL A 105 -58.19 -56.69 9.46
C VAL A 105 -58.32 -57.51 8.20
N THR A 106 -59.47 -57.48 7.54
CA THR A 106 -59.62 -58.06 6.19
C THR A 106 -58.62 -57.41 5.26
N SER A 107 -58.00 -58.18 4.35
CA SER A 107 -56.96 -57.67 3.41
C SER A 107 -57.41 -56.46 2.61
N ALA A 108 -58.70 -56.29 2.41
CA ALA A 108 -59.29 -55.15 1.75
C ALA A 108 -59.14 -53.83 2.54
N ALA A 109 -59.31 -53.84 3.88
CA ALA A 109 -59.20 -52.69 4.76
C ALA A 109 -57.71 -52.22 4.87
N ALA A 110 -56.77 -53.15 4.88
CA ALA A 110 -55.36 -52.86 4.88
C ALA A 110 -54.93 -52.24 3.53
N HIS A 111 -55.42 -52.73 2.41
CA HIS A 111 -55.17 -52.14 1.08
C HIS A 111 -55.75 -50.74 0.93
N GLN A 112 -56.92 -50.46 1.50
CA GLN A 112 -57.56 -49.17 1.46
C GLN A 112 -56.82 -48.14 2.32
N ALA A 113 -56.31 -48.54 3.49
CA ALA A 113 -55.47 -47.68 4.34
C ALA A 113 -54.13 -47.36 3.70
N VAL A 114 -53.49 -48.30 3.01
CA VAL A 114 -52.25 -48.07 2.25
C VAL A 114 -52.48 -47.13 1.04
N LYS A 115 -53.57 -47.30 0.28
CA LYS A 115 -53.94 -46.41 -0.82
C LYS A 115 -54.19 -44.98 -0.29
N GLY A 116 -54.86 -44.80 0.85
CA GLY A 116 -55.08 -43.48 1.43
C GLY A 116 -53.75 -42.78 1.84
N ARG A 117 -52.83 -43.53 2.46
CA ARG A 117 -51.51 -43.03 2.86
C ARG A 117 -50.69 -42.68 1.62
N LEU A 118 -50.71 -43.50 0.60
CA LEU A 118 -50.00 -43.23 -0.66
C LEU A 118 -50.57 -41.99 -1.37
N GLY A 119 -51.89 -41.81 -1.36
CA GLY A 119 -52.54 -40.62 -1.90
C GLY A 119 -52.15 -39.33 -1.19
N VAL A 120 -52.11 -39.36 0.15
CA VAL A 120 -51.68 -38.20 0.96
C VAL A 120 -50.20 -37.89 0.68
N ALA A 121 -49.35 -38.90 0.63
CA ALA A 121 -47.94 -38.71 0.31
C ALA A 121 -47.74 -38.10 -1.09
N PHE A 122 -48.51 -38.57 -2.08
CA PHE A 122 -48.48 -38.03 -3.43
C PHE A 122 -48.94 -36.58 -3.49
N VAL A 123 -50.02 -36.22 -2.80
CA VAL A 123 -50.50 -34.82 -2.70
C VAL A 123 -49.45 -33.93 -2.06
N ILE A 124 -48.80 -34.35 -0.96
CA ILE A 124 -47.74 -33.58 -0.30
C ILE A 124 -46.55 -33.38 -1.27
N LEU A 125 -46.10 -34.44 -1.92
CA LEU A 125 -44.98 -34.40 -2.85
C LEU A 125 -45.25 -33.47 -4.05
N THR A 126 -46.46 -33.60 -4.63
CA THR A 126 -46.91 -32.76 -5.75
C THR A 126 -47.01 -31.29 -5.32
N SER A 127 -47.54 -31.02 -4.13
CA SER A 127 -47.58 -29.64 -3.61
C SER A 127 -46.20 -29.05 -3.38
N LEU A 128 -45.26 -29.80 -2.84
CA LEU A 128 -43.87 -29.39 -2.72
C LEU A 128 -43.23 -29.10 -4.08
N LEU A 129 -43.48 -29.97 -5.06
CA LEU A 129 -42.97 -29.78 -6.43
C LEU A 129 -43.54 -28.50 -7.08
N LEU A 130 -44.87 -28.28 -6.91
CA LEU A 130 -45.51 -27.06 -7.42
C LEU A 130 -44.97 -25.78 -6.75
N ILE A 131 -44.74 -25.81 -5.43
CA ILE A 131 -44.13 -24.69 -4.72
C ILE A 131 -42.71 -24.43 -5.23
N ALA A 132 -41.91 -25.49 -5.43
CA ALA A 132 -40.56 -25.36 -5.98
C ALA A 132 -40.60 -24.81 -7.42
N ALA A 133 -41.50 -25.29 -8.27
CA ALA A 133 -41.68 -24.79 -9.63
C ALA A 133 -42.11 -23.31 -9.64
N ALA A 134 -43.09 -22.93 -8.81
CA ALA A 134 -43.51 -21.55 -8.66
C ALA A 134 -42.37 -20.66 -8.18
N ARG A 135 -41.56 -21.14 -7.24
CA ARG A 135 -40.35 -20.42 -6.78
C ARG A 135 -39.32 -20.21 -7.87
N VAL A 136 -39.08 -21.22 -8.69
CA VAL A 136 -38.16 -21.12 -9.84
C VAL A 136 -38.68 -20.09 -10.86
N VAL A 137 -39.94 -20.14 -11.21
CA VAL A 137 -40.56 -19.15 -12.12
C VAL A 137 -40.44 -17.74 -11.55
N LEU A 138 -40.72 -17.55 -10.27
CA LEU A 138 -40.66 -16.25 -9.59
C LEU A 138 -39.22 -15.69 -9.60
N VAL A 139 -38.21 -16.54 -9.31
CA VAL A 139 -36.80 -16.15 -9.36
C VAL A 139 -36.38 -15.81 -10.80
N GLN A 140 -36.83 -16.57 -11.78
CA GLN A 140 -36.45 -16.35 -13.18
C GLN A 140 -37.14 -15.15 -13.85
N THR A 141 -38.32 -14.74 -13.38
CA THR A 141 -39.08 -13.62 -13.95
C THR A 141 -38.89 -12.32 -13.21
N THR A 142 -39.26 -12.27 -11.93
CA THR A 142 -39.28 -11.02 -11.16
C THR A 142 -37.97 -10.69 -10.46
N MET A 143 -37.22 -11.71 -10.00
CA MET A 143 -35.99 -11.51 -9.22
C MET A 143 -34.71 -11.67 -10.05
N ARG A 144 -34.84 -11.93 -11.36
CA ARG A 144 -33.67 -12.16 -12.24
C ARG A 144 -32.70 -10.99 -12.23
N GLY A 145 -33.21 -9.74 -12.25
CA GLY A 145 -32.39 -8.53 -12.24
C GLY A 145 -31.54 -8.42 -10.99
N ASP A 146 -32.15 -8.59 -9.84
CA ASP A 146 -31.47 -8.45 -8.54
C ASP A 146 -30.41 -9.54 -8.34
N TYR A 147 -30.73 -10.78 -8.72
CA TYR A 147 -29.76 -11.89 -8.63
C TYR A 147 -28.62 -11.77 -9.65
N LEU A 148 -28.85 -11.20 -10.84
CA LEU A 148 -27.80 -10.90 -11.80
C LEU A 148 -26.84 -9.84 -11.25
N VAL A 149 -27.38 -8.71 -10.74
CA VAL A 149 -26.55 -7.65 -10.13
C VAL A 149 -25.75 -8.19 -8.94
N ALA A 150 -26.41 -8.91 -8.02
CA ALA A 150 -25.71 -9.52 -6.88
C ALA A 150 -24.64 -10.54 -7.30
N SER A 151 -24.89 -11.32 -8.36
CA SER A 151 -23.95 -12.29 -8.93
C SER A 151 -22.74 -11.59 -9.55
N LEU A 152 -22.95 -10.51 -10.29
CA LEU A 152 -21.88 -9.70 -10.87
C LEU A 152 -21.05 -9.04 -9.79
N ASP A 153 -21.68 -8.46 -8.78
CA ASP A 153 -21.00 -7.80 -7.64
C ASP A 153 -20.10 -8.79 -6.86
N GLN A 154 -20.52 -10.04 -6.73
CA GLN A 154 -19.72 -11.06 -6.07
C GLN A 154 -18.52 -11.55 -6.90
N ARG A 155 -18.62 -11.49 -8.22
CA ARG A 155 -17.61 -12.01 -9.15
C ARG A 155 -16.70 -10.95 -9.71
N THR A 156 -17.15 -9.69 -9.77
CA THR A 156 -16.35 -8.63 -10.38
C THR A 156 -15.51 -7.90 -9.36
N ARG A 157 -14.28 -7.60 -9.77
CA ARG A 157 -13.38 -6.70 -9.03
C ARG A 157 -13.01 -5.56 -9.95
N ILE A 158 -13.19 -4.35 -9.44
CA ILE A 158 -12.70 -3.14 -10.11
C ILE A 158 -11.32 -2.87 -9.54
N SER A 159 -10.32 -2.83 -10.40
CA SER A 159 -8.96 -2.46 -10.05
C SER A 159 -8.59 -1.16 -10.76
N THR A 160 -7.87 -0.31 -10.06
CA THR A 160 -7.28 0.90 -10.65
C THR A 160 -6.09 0.49 -11.49
N VAL A 161 -6.04 0.99 -12.73
CA VAL A 161 -4.88 0.88 -13.61
C VAL A 161 -4.17 2.22 -13.54
N ARG A 162 -3.00 2.26 -12.94
CA ARG A 162 -2.25 3.51 -12.81
C ARG A 162 -1.89 4.06 -14.18
N ALA A 163 -2.07 5.36 -14.35
CA ALA A 163 -1.63 6.06 -15.54
C ALA A 163 -0.11 6.17 -15.56
N ALA A 164 0.47 6.14 -16.75
CA ALA A 164 1.87 6.47 -16.93
C ALA A 164 2.07 7.96 -16.59
N ARG A 165 3.09 8.25 -15.79
CA ARG A 165 3.49 9.63 -15.50
C ARG A 165 4.19 10.21 -16.71
N GLY A 166 3.93 11.49 -17.07
CA GLY A 166 4.53 12.18 -18.18
C GLY A 166 6.06 12.12 -18.17
N VAL A 167 6.67 12.06 -19.33
CA VAL A 167 8.13 11.98 -19.50
C VAL A 167 8.74 13.37 -19.32
N ILE A 168 9.93 13.44 -18.72
CA ILE A 168 10.74 14.66 -18.68
C ILE A 168 11.86 14.50 -19.69
N PHE A 169 11.87 15.34 -20.70
CA PHE A 169 12.86 15.36 -21.78
C PHE A 169 13.89 16.47 -21.59
N ASP A 170 15.07 16.27 -22.15
CA ASP A 170 16.03 17.34 -22.38
C ASP A 170 15.61 18.22 -23.60
N ARG A 171 16.36 19.28 -23.88
CA ARG A 171 16.09 20.16 -25.01
C ARG A 171 16.15 19.49 -26.39
N ASN A 172 16.79 18.34 -26.49
CA ASN A 172 17.00 17.59 -27.73
C ASN A 172 16.04 16.41 -27.87
N GLY A 173 15.12 16.23 -26.92
CA GLY A 173 14.17 15.14 -26.90
C GLY A 173 14.72 13.84 -26.29
N ASN A 174 15.88 13.88 -25.61
CA ASN A 174 16.35 12.72 -24.86
C ASN A 174 15.59 12.59 -23.53
N GLU A 175 15.21 11.38 -23.19
CA GLU A 175 14.55 11.11 -21.93
C GLU A 175 15.49 11.33 -20.75
N LEU A 176 15.03 12.08 -19.77
CA LEU A 176 15.72 12.31 -18.50
C LEU A 176 15.02 11.58 -17.34
N ALA A 177 13.71 11.53 -17.37
CA ALA A 177 12.93 10.75 -16.42
C ALA A 177 11.69 10.14 -17.09
N LEU A 178 11.51 8.83 -16.90
CA LEU A 178 10.40 8.08 -17.50
C LEU A 178 9.86 7.06 -16.50
N SER A 179 8.65 6.56 -16.77
CA SER A 179 8.03 5.49 -16.01
C SER A 179 8.22 4.18 -16.77
N ILE A 180 8.87 3.22 -16.14
CA ILE A 180 9.04 1.87 -16.69
C ILE A 180 8.17 0.87 -15.92
N PRO A 181 7.70 -0.20 -16.57
CA PRO A 181 7.05 -1.30 -15.87
C PRO A 181 8.01 -1.93 -14.86
N SER A 182 7.53 -2.17 -13.67
CA SER A 182 8.27 -2.85 -12.59
C SER A 182 7.34 -3.81 -11.87
N SER A 183 7.88 -4.75 -11.13
CA SER A 183 7.11 -5.73 -10.39
C SER A 183 7.13 -5.42 -8.89
N THR A 184 5.96 -5.46 -8.29
CA THR A 184 5.81 -5.34 -6.83
C THR A 184 5.41 -6.69 -6.26
N VAL A 185 6.20 -7.19 -5.32
CA VAL A 185 5.97 -8.44 -4.60
C VAL A 185 5.27 -8.14 -3.29
N PHE A 186 4.19 -8.86 -3.03
CA PHE A 186 3.37 -8.70 -1.83
C PHE A 186 2.99 -10.06 -1.24
N ALA A 187 2.62 -10.07 0.02
CA ALA A 187 2.06 -11.23 0.70
C ALA A 187 0.57 -11.06 0.98
N ASP A 188 -0.18 -12.13 0.86
CA ASP A 188 -1.50 -12.30 1.47
C ASP A 188 -1.34 -13.20 2.70
N PRO A 189 -1.40 -12.65 3.92
CA PRO A 189 -1.18 -13.43 5.14
C PRO A 189 -2.16 -14.60 5.32
N ARG A 190 -3.32 -14.57 4.66
CA ARG A 190 -4.32 -15.63 4.76
C ARG A 190 -3.90 -16.92 4.06
N ASP A 191 -2.99 -16.82 3.10
CA ASP A 191 -2.50 -17.94 2.31
C ASP A 191 -1.15 -18.45 2.82
N ILE A 192 -0.53 -17.78 3.79
CA ILE A 192 0.74 -18.20 4.40
C ILE A 192 0.47 -19.27 5.45
N GLU A 193 1.15 -20.42 5.34
CA GLU A 193 1.06 -21.53 6.30
C GLU A 193 2.17 -21.45 7.36
N ASP A 194 3.38 -21.04 6.97
CA ASP A 194 4.56 -20.91 7.84
C ASP A 194 5.08 -19.47 7.79
N PHE A 195 4.65 -18.64 8.72
CA PHE A 195 5.06 -17.24 8.81
C PHE A 195 6.57 -17.07 9.11
N PRO A 196 7.15 -17.79 10.10
CA PRO A 196 8.58 -17.65 10.39
C PRO A 196 9.47 -18.11 9.23
N GLY A 197 9.15 -19.23 8.61
CA GLY A 197 9.90 -19.75 7.47
C GLY A 197 9.81 -18.84 6.26
N THR A 198 8.61 -18.31 5.97
CA THR A 198 8.38 -17.35 4.89
C THR A 198 9.16 -16.05 5.13
N ALA A 199 9.05 -15.45 6.33
CA ALA A 199 9.77 -14.22 6.67
C ALA A 199 11.28 -14.38 6.55
N ARG A 200 11.83 -15.49 7.08
CA ARG A 200 13.26 -15.80 7.00
C ARG A 200 13.74 -15.99 5.57
N THR A 201 13.00 -16.75 4.76
CA THR A 201 13.38 -17.01 3.37
C THR A 201 13.38 -15.72 2.55
N LEU A 202 12.39 -14.87 2.73
CA LEU A 202 12.30 -13.55 2.10
C LEU A 202 13.41 -12.61 2.60
N ALA A 203 13.70 -12.61 3.90
CA ALA A 203 14.76 -11.78 4.47
C ALA A 203 16.13 -12.13 3.90
N VAL A 204 16.44 -13.42 3.77
CA VAL A 204 17.67 -13.87 3.13
C VAL A 204 17.75 -13.45 1.67
N ALA A 205 16.67 -13.63 0.91
CA ALA A 205 16.61 -13.28 -0.51
C ALA A 205 16.73 -11.77 -0.76
N LEU A 206 16.23 -10.94 0.17
CA LEU A 206 16.28 -9.48 0.09
C LEU A 206 17.49 -8.87 0.79
N GLY A 207 18.34 -9.67 1.44
CA GLY A 207 19.49 -9.17 2.19
C GLY A 207 19.10 -8.33 3.42
N TYR A 208 17.99 -8.65 4.08
CA TYR A 208 17.51 -7.93 5.25
C TYR A 208 18.37 -8.21 6.48
N THR A 209 18.45 -7.21 7.36
CA THR A 209 19.05 -7.39 8.69
C THR A 209 18.12 -8.20 9.62
N PRO A 210 18.60 -8.77 10.73
CA PRO A 210 17.76 -9.47 11.69
C PRO A 210 16.61 -8.63 12.23
N GLU A 211 16.80 -7.31 12.37
CA GLU A 211 15.76 -6.38 12.81
C GLU A 211 14.67 -6.21 11.74
N GLN A 212 15.08 -6.16 10.47
CA GLN A 212 14.15 -6.09 9.33
C GLN A 212 13.38 -7.39 9.15
N GLU A 213 14.02 -8.55 9.36
CA GLU A 213 13.35 -9.86 9.38
C GLU A 213 12.29 -9.93 10.49
N ALA A 214 12.64 -9.50 11.70
CA ALA A 214 11.72 -9.49 12.84
C ALA A 214 10.53 -8.55 12.57
N LYS A 215 10.78 -7.40 11.96
CA LYS A 215 9.72 -6.48 11.55
C LYS A 215 8.81 -7.11 10.49
N LEU A 216 9.38 -7.69 9.45
CA LEU A 216 8.60 -8.38 8.41
C LEU A 216 7.71 -9.47 9.00
N LEU A 217 8.25 -10.28 9.92
CA LEU A 217 7.47 -11.32 10.61
C LEU A 217 6.33 -10.71 11.42
N ALA A 218 6.57 -9.63 12.17
CA ALA A 218 5.53 -8.95 12.95
C ALA A 218 4.44 -8.37 12.05
N ASP A 219 4.81 -7.78 10.93
CA ASP A 219 3.88 -7.20 9.95
C ASP A 219 3.01 -8.32 9.32
N LEU A 220 3.60 -9.46 8.94
CA LEU A 220 2.87 -10.61 8.40
C LEU A 220 1.90 -11.26 9.41
N LEU A 221 2.22 -11.19 10.71
CA LEU A 221 1.37 -11.71 11.78
C LEU A 221 0.27 -10.75 12.23
N SER A 222 0.23 -9.53 11.69
CA SER A 222 -0.74 -8.51 12.10
C SER A 222 -2.17 -8.96 11.86
N PRO A 223 -3.06 -8.94 12.90
CA PRO A 223 -4.40 -9.46 12.78
C PRO A 223 -5.25 -8.65 11.79
N GLY A 224 -5.89 -9.35 10.86
CA GLY A 224 -6.85 -8.75 9.91
C GLY A 224 -6.22 -8.17 8.65
N GLU A 225 -4.91 -8.14 8.52
CA GLU A 225 -4.25 -7.77 7.28
C GLU A 225 -4.47 -8.83 6.19
N LYS A 226 -4.77 -8.35 5.00
CA LYS A 226 -5.01 -9.18 3.80
C LYS A 226 -3.97 -8.94 2.72
N PHE A 227 -3.09 -7.99 2.95
CA PHE A 227 -2.13 -7.51 1.98
C PHE A 227 -0.96 -6.82 2.69
N HIS A 228 0.25 -7.29 2.42
CA HIS A 228 1.46 -6.65 2.93
C HIS A 228 2.51 -6.55 1.81
N TYR A 229 3.07 -5.35 1.61
CA TYR A 229 4.16 -5.15 0.66
C TYR A 229 5.45 -5.81 1.17
N ILE A 230 6.03 -6.70 0.37
CA ILE A 230 7.35 -7.28 0.64
C ILE A 230 8.43 -6.41 0.02
N ALA A 231 8.33 -6.15 -1.27
CA ALA A 231 9.23 -5.26 -1.99
C ALA A 231 8.50 -4.64 -3.18
N ARG A 232 8.69 -3.33 -3.36
CA ARG A 232 8.02 -2.57 -4.42
C ARG A 232 9.00 -2.17 -5.51
N GLN A 233 8.48 -2.08 -6.73
CA GLN A 233 9.17 -1.53 -7.88
C GLN A 233 10.50 -2.24 -8.19
N LEU A 234 10.50 -3.56 -8.04
CA LEU A 234 11.62 -4.41 -8.41
C LEU A 234 11.73 -4.50 -9.94
N ASP A 235 12.93 -4.71 -10.42
CA ASP A 235 13.14 -5.18 -11.78
C ASP A 235 12.60 -6.60 -11.95
N GLU A 236 12.26 -6.97 -13.17
CA GLU A 236 11.63 -8.26 -13.45
C GLU A 236 12.48 -9.46 -13.01
N PRO A 237 13.82 -9.48 -13.22
CA PRO A 237 14.65 -10.57 -12.72
C PRO A 237 14.62 -10.76 -11.21
N ALA A 238 14.67 -9.67 -10.43
CA ALA A 238 14.61 -9.74 -8.98
C ALA A 238 13.22 -10.21 -8.48
N ALA A 239 12.17 -9.73 -9.10
CA ALA A 239 10.81 -10.20 -8.79
C ALA A 239 10.63 -11.69 -9.09
N GLN A 240 11.11 -12.15 -10.24
CA GLN A 240 11.07 -13.57 -10.62
C GLN A 240 11.91 -14.44 -9.69
N ALA A 241 13.05 -13.96 -9.22
CA ALA A 241 13.86 -14.66 -8.21
C ALA A 241 13.10 -14.89 -6.90
N LEU A 242 12.37 -13.87 -6.42
CA LEU A 242 11.53 -13.97 -5.22
C LEU A 242 10.34 -14.92 -5.42
N LEU A 243 9.66 -14.84 -6.57
CA LEU A 243 8.54 -15.73 -6.88
C LEU A 243 9.00 -17.17 -7.10
N GLY A 244 10.22 -17.36 -7.64
CA GLY A 244 10.84 -18.65 -7.83
C GLY A 244 11.11 -19.43 -6.54
N LEU A 245 11.06 -18.78 -5.37
CA LEU A 245 11.12 -19.44 -4.06
C LEU A 245 9.88 -20.29 -3.77
N GLY A 246 8.79 -20.12 -4.54
CA GLY A 246 7.57 -20.93 -4.44
C GLY A 246 6.83 -20.79 -3.12
N LEU A 247 6.99 -19.67 -2.43
CA LEU A 247 6.37 -19.42 -1.13
C LEU A 247 4.85 -19.21 -1.29
N LYS A 248 4.07 -19.98 -0.54
CA LYS A 248 2.61 -19.81 -0.50
C LYS A 248 2.26 -18.46 0.12
N GLY A 249 1.29 -17.78 -0.48
CA GLY A 249 0.84 -16.47 -0.02
C GLY A 249 1.71 -15.31 -0.51
N VAL A 250 2.74 -15.57 -1.34
CA VAL A 250 3.58 -14.53 -1.97
C VAL A 250 3.19 -14.40 -3.44
N TYR A 251 2.86 -13.19 -3.85
CA TYR A 251 2.36 -12.85 -5.18
C TYR A 251 3.04 -11.60 -5.73
N SER A 252 2.86 -11.32 -7.01
CA SER A 252 3.30 -10.06 -7.62
C SER A 252 2.22 -9.44 -8.50
N TYR A 253 2.37 -8.14 -8.71
CA TYR A 253 1.67 -7.41 -9.75
C TYR A 253 2.59 -6.34 -10.35
N THR A 254 2.26 -5.90 -11.57
CA THR A 254 3.04 -4.87 -12.28
C THR A 254 2.54 -3.48 -11.87
N GLU A 255 3.48 -2.60 -11.50
CA GLU A 255 3.22 -1.17 -11.28
C GLU A 255 4.34 -0.33 -11.96
N PRO A 256 4.05 0.93 -12.35
CA PRO A 256 5.08 1.80 -12.92
C PRO A 256 6.09 2.22 -11.85
N SER A 257 7.38 2.18 -12.20
CA SER A 257 8.49 2.75 -11.43
C SER A 257 9.03 3.97 -12.14
N ARG A 258 9.23 5.07 -11.41
CA ARG A 258 9.82 6.29 -11.93
C ARG A 258 11.33 6.22 -11.89
N GLN A 259 11.97 6.31 -13.05
CA GLN A 259 13.42 6.28 -13.15
C GLN A 259 13.96 7.58 -13.75
N VAL A 260 15.08 8.05 -13.20
CA VAL A 260 15.90 9.13 -13.76
C VAL A 260 17.09 8.49 -14.45
N GLU A 261 17.19 8.66 -15.75
CA GLU A 261 18.18 7.99 -16.58
C GLU A 261 19.61 8.39 -16.21
N GLY A 262 20.43 7.40 -15.85
CA GLY A 262 21.84 7.59 -15.50
C GLY A 262 22.09 8.56 -14.33
N GLY A 263 21.04 8.96 -13.60
CA GLY A 263 21.13 9.96 -12.53
C GLY A 263 21.40 11.39 -13.02
N VAL A 264 21.43 11.59 -14.35
CA VAL A 264 21.68 12.91 -14.97
C VAL A 264 20.60 13.90 -14.57
N ALA A 265 21.01 15.07 -14.12
CA ALA A 265 20.11 16.13 -13.63
C ALA A 265 19.20 15.71 -12.44
N GLY A 266 19.52 14.64 -11.74
CA GLY A 266 18.67 14.09 -10.66
C GLY A 266 18.37 15.09 -9.55
N ALA A 267 19.29 16.00 -9.24
CA ALA A 267 19.09 17.08 -8.27
C ALA A 267 18.03 18.10 -8.72
N ILE A 268 17.88 18.30 -10.03
CA ILE A 268 16.89 19.22 -10.63
C ILE A 268 15.56 18.50 -10.76
N ILE A 269 15.58 17.32 -11.37
CA ILE A 269 14.38 16.50 -11.63
C ILE A 269 13.69 16.14 -10.31
N GLY A 270 14.47 15.72 -9.32
CA GLY A 270 13.95 15.31 -8.02
C GLY A 270 13.52 13.85 -8.00
N ARG A 271 12.55 13.54 -7.15
CA ARG A 271 12.09 12.17 -6.88
C ARG A 271 10.59 12.10 -6.71
N THR A 272 10.06 10.92 -6.98
CA THR A 272 8.71 10.52 -6.58
C THR A 272 8.77 9.55 -5.41
N ASP A 273 7.67 9.39 -4.70
CA ASP A 273 7.45 8.24 -3.82
C ASP A 273 7.05 7.01 -4.66
N PRO A 274 6.96 5.82 -4.04
CA PRO A 274 6.52 4.61 -4.73
C PRO A 274 5.09 4.70 -5.29
N ASP A 275 4.28 5.62 -4.79
CA ASP A 275 2.93 5.85 -5.30
C ASP A 275 2.90 6.81 -6.51
N GLY A 276 4.07 7.28 -6.95
CA GLY A 276 4.22 8.13 -8.12
C GLY A 276 3.94 9.60 -7.84
N VAL A 277 3.89 10.04 -6.56
CA VAL A 277 3.72 11.45 -6.18
C VAL A 277 5.08 12.12 -6.09
N GLY A 278 5.23 13.28 -6.75
CA GLY A 278 6.46 14.05 -6.71
C GLY A 278 6.77 14.61 -5.32
N THR A 279 7.94 14.24 -4.76
CA THR A 279 8.36 14.62 -3.40
C THR A 279 9.40 15.73 -3.40
N SER A 280 10.18 15.88 -4.46
CA SER A 280 11.21 16.93 -4.61
C SER A 280 11.40 17.35 -6.07
N GLY A 281 12.11 18.46 -6.28
CA GLY A 281 12.51 18.96 -7.60
C GLY A 281 11.35 19.28 -8.53
N LEU A 282 11.56 19.13 -9.82
CA LEU A 282 10.56 19.33 -10.87
C LEU A 282 9.41 18.33 -10.75
N GLU A 283 9.69 17.11 -10.31
CA GLU A 283 8.67 16.10 -10.03
C GLU A 283 7.60 16.61 -9.06
N LYS A 284 8.02 17.32 -8.01
CA LYS A 284 7.10 17.96 -7.05
C LYS A 284 6.44 19.20 -7.62
N GLN A 285 7.22 20.06 -8.24
CA GLN A 285 6.73 21.34 -8.77
C GLN A 285 5.66 21.15 -9.83
N PHE A 286 5.87 20.21 -10.74
CA PHE A 286 4.97 19.88 -11.84
C PHE A 286 4.16 18.61 -11.61
N ASN A 287 4.00 18.21 -10.33
CA ASN A 287 3.30 16.97 -10.00
C ASN A 287 1.92 16.88 -10.63
N LYS A 288 1.17 17.99 -10.67
CA LYS A 288 -0.19 18.02 -11.23
C LYS A 288 -0.22 17.73 -12.74
N SER A 289 0.70 18.27 -13.49
CA SER A 289 0.79 18.06 -14.95
C SER A 289 1.35 16.68 -15.28
N LEU A 290 2.43 16.29 -14.58
CA LEU A 290 3.07 14.99 -14.80
C LEU A 290 2.19 13.81 -14.40
N THR A 291 1.31 13.96 -13.40
CA THR A 291 0.42 12.88 -12.96
C THR A 291 -0.73 12.73 -13.94
N GLY A 292 -0.87 11.55 -14.53
CA GLY A 292 -1.99 11.20 -15.40
C GLY A 292 -3.28 10.93 -14.65
N LEU A 293 -4.31 10.54 -15.39
CA LEU A 293 -5.60 10.12 -14.84
C LEU A 293 -5.67 8.60 -14.86
N ASP A 294 -5.81 8.01 -13.69
CA ASP A 294 -5.89 6.55 -13.55
C ASP A 294 -7.12 5.98 -14.23
N GLY A 295 -6.92 4.85 -14.87
CA GLY A 295 -7.97 4.06 -15.48
C GLY A 295 -8.65 3.11 -14.50
N ARG A 296 -9.71 2.46 -14.96
CA ARG A 296 -10.46 1.43 -14.23
C ARG A 296 -10.61 0.20 -15.09
N LEU A 297 -10.19 -0.92 -14.55
CA LEU A 297 -10.33 -2.24 -15.15
C LEU A 297 -11.26 -3.07 -14.29
N GLN A 298 -12.33 -3.57 -14.89
CA GLN A 298 -13.21 -4.57 -14.29
C GLN A 298 -12.78 -5.96 -14.76
N ARG A 299 -12.65 -6.89 -13.85
CA ARG A 299 -12.38 -8.29 -14.13
C ARG A 299 -13.23 -9.20 -13.28
N GLU A 300 -13.56 -10.37 -13.82
CA GLU A 300 -14.19 -11.41 -13.03
C GLU A 300 -13.13 -12.21 -12.27
N VAL A 301 -13.47 -12.56 -11.04
CA VAL A 301 -12.62 -13.37 -10.18
C VAL A 301 -13.33 -14.66 -9.80
N SER A 302 -12.56 -15.73 -9.69
CA SER A 302 -13.03 -17.02 -9.19
C SER A 302 -13.35 -16.95 -7.70
N LYS A 303 -14.02 -17.96 -7.15
CA LYS A 303 -14.30 -18.07 -5.72
C LYS A 303 -13.04 -17.98 -4.84
N LYS A 304 -11.88 -18.36 -5.37
CA LYS A 304 -10.57 -18.28 -4.70
C LYS A 304 -9.83 -16.96 -4.96
N GLY A 305 -10.46 -15.99 -5.62
CA GLY A 305 -9.86 -14.68 -5.91
C GLY A 305 -8.99 -14.62 -7.18
N GLY A 306 -8.72 -15.76 -7.83
CA GLY A 306 -7.95 -15.78 -9.09
C GLY A 306 -8.70 -15.12 -10.22
N ALA A 307 -8.01 -14.34 -11.08
CA ALA A 307 -8.60 -13.73 -12.26
C ALA A 307 -9.04 -14.78 -13.29
N ILE A 308 -10.22 -14.61 -13.86
CA ILE A 308 -10.71 -15.45 -14.95
C ILE A 308 -10.16 -14.90 -16.26
N ALA A 309 -9.43 -15.74 -17.01
CA ALA A 309 -8.84 -15.34 -18.28
C ALA A 309 -9.93 -14.85 -19.26
N GLY A 310 -9.66 -13.77 -19.97
CA GLY A 310 -10.58 -13.18 -20.95
C GLY A 310 -11.73 -12.34 -20.34
N SER A 311 -11.82 -12.22 -19.02
CA SER A 311 -12.89 -11.43 -18.36
C SER A 311 -12.53 -9.95 -18.15
N ASN A 312 -11.34 -9.52 -18.55
CA ASN A 312 -10.90 -8.14 -18.40
C ASN A 312 -11.72 -7.20 -19.28
N GLN A 313 -12.38 -6.23 -18.68
CA GLN A 313 -13.10 -5.18 -19.37
C GLN A 313 -12.58 -3.82 -18.88
N THR A 314 -12.02 -3.04 -19.78
CA THR A 314 -11.61 -1.66 -19.47
C THR A 314 -12.86 -0.80 -19.38
N ILE A 315 -13.14 -0.26 -18.17
CA ILE A 315 -14.24 0.68 -17.95
C ILE A 315 -13.82 2.09 -18.36
N VAL A 316 -12.61 2.47 -17.92
CA VAL A 316 -11.99 3.76 -18.22
C VAL A 316 -10.52 3.50 -18.55
N ALA A 317 -10.08 3.92 -19.71
CA ALA A 317 -8.66 3.85 -20.08
C ALA A 317 -7.86 4.86 -19.26
N PRO A 318 -6.64 4.50 -18.78
CA PRO A 318 -5.76 5.48 -18.16
C PRO A 318 -5.31 6.53 -19.18
N VAL A 319 -5.22 7.78 -18.75
CA VAL A 319 -4.70 8.90 -19.56
C VAL A 319 -3.33 9.28 -19.01
N PRO A 320 -2.25 9.16 -19.79
CA PRO A 320 -0.91 9.58 -19.36
C PRO A 320 -0.87 11.05 -18.93
N GLY A 321 0.06 11.39 -18.04
CA GLY A 321 0.34 12.78 -17.71
C GLY A 321 1.01 13.54 -18.86
N ASP A 322 1.06 14.87 -18.74
CA ASP A 322 1.71 15.73 -19.71
C ASP A 322 3.23 15.58 -19.66
N ASP A 323 3.87 15.58 -20.80
CA ASP A 323 5.32 15.58 -20.91
C ASP A 323 5.89 16.97 -20.68
N ILE A 324 7.13 17.04 -20.17
CA ILE A 324 7.85 18.29 -19.94
C ILE A 324 9.16 18.26 -20.69
N VAL A 325 9.44 19.31 -21.47
CA VAL A 325 10.72 19.53 -22.14
C VAL A 325 11.50 20.61 -21.38
N LEU A 326 12.71 20.27 -20.95
CA LEU A 326 13.60 21.17 -20.25
C LEU A 326 14.54 21.90 -21.24
N THR A 327 15.12 23.01 -20.80
CA THR A 327 16.24 23.67 -21.52
C THR A 327 17.58 22.97 -21.29
N VAL A 328 17.64 22.05 -20.31
CA VAL A 328 18.84 21.26 -19.99
C VAL A 328 19.24 20.41 -21.19
N ASP A 329 20.54 20.35 -21.46
CA ASP A 329 21.16 19.45 -22.43
C ASP A 329 21.82 18.29 -21.67
N LYS A 330 21.41 17.07 -21.95
CA LYS A 330 21.88 15.86 -21.25
C LYS A 330 23.38 15.70 -21.29
N ASN A 331 24.01 16.00 -22.44
CA ASN A 331 25.45 15.87 -22.61
C ASN A 331 26.23 16.96 -21.87
N ILE A 332 25.77 18.20 -21.95
CA ILE A 332 26.38 19.31 -21.20
C ILE A 332 26.24 19.11 -19.71
N GLN A 333 25.08 18.62 -19.26
CA GLN A 333 24.83 18.29 -17.85
C GLN A 333 25.81 17.22 -17.39
N PHE A 334 25.92 16.10 -18.12
CA PHE A 334 26.81 14.98 -17.76
C PHE A 334 28.28 15.43 -17.68
N GLN A 335 28.74 16.23 -18.65
CA GLN A 335 30.11 16.76 -18.61
C GLN A 335 30.30 17.71 -17.43
N THR A 336 29.34 18.59 -17.18
CA THR A 336 29.38 19.51 -16.03
C THR A 336 29.46 18.78 -14.72
N ASP A 337 28.63 17.73 -14.55
CA ASP A 337 28.64 16.87 -13.38
C ASP A 337 30.01 16.19 -13.18
N SER A 338 30.57 15.61 -14.25
CA SER A 338 31.85 14.92 -14.23
C SER A 338 33.01 15.85 -13.85
N VAL A 339 33.09 17.01 -14.50
CA VAL A 339 34.14 18.00 -14.23
C VAL A 339 34.01 18.55 -12.80
N LEU A 340 32.77 18.82 -12.35
CA LEU A 340 32.55 19.34 -11.01
C LEU A 340 32.93 18.34 -9.93
N MET A 341 32.55 17.04 -10.10
CA MET A 341 32.93 15.96 -9.19
C MET A 341 34.45 15.82 -9.09
N GLU A 342 35.16 15.83 -10.22
CA GLU A 342 36.61 15.77 -10.24
C GLU A 342 37.23 16.95 -9.47
N ARG A 343 36.71 18.18 -9.71
CA ARG A 343 37.24 19.40 -9.07
C ARG A 343 37.00 19.41 -7.58
N VAL A 344 35.80 19.05 -7.13
CA VAL A 344 35.48 18.94 -5.69
C VAL A 344 36.39 17.89 -5.02
N GLY A 345 36.68 16.79 -5.71
CA GLY A 345 37.61 15.77 -5.24
C GLY A 345 39.06 16.29 -5.10
N ARG A 346 39.59 16.88 -6.16
CA ARG A 346 40.96 17.41 -6.22
C ARG A 346 41.25 18.54 -5.24
N LEU A 347 40.28 19.43 -5.04
CA LEU A 347 40.40 20.57 -4.12
C LEU A 347 40.04 20.21 -2.68
N ASN A 348 39.66 18.96 -2.41
CA ASN A 348 39.14 18.51 -1.13
C ASN A 348 38.02 19.42 -0.56
N ALA A 349 37.22 19.98 -1.47
CA ALA A 349 36.14 20.88 -1.11
C ALA A 349 34.96 20.12 -0.49
N LYS A 350 34.15 20.78 0.33
CA LYS A 350 32.92 20.23 0.93
C LYS A 350 31.84 19.95 -0.12
N GLY A 351 31.88 20.70 -1.23
CA GLY A 351 30.96 20.55 -2.34
C GLY A 351 31.18 21.67 -3.35
N GLY A 352 30.34 21.70 -4.37
CA GLY A 352 30.33 22.73 -5.39
C GLY A 352 29.05 22.74 -6.18
N THR A 353 28.78 23.82 -6.83
CA THR A 353 27.68 23.98 -7.80
C THR A 353 28.24 24.62 -9.09
N ALA A 354 27.67 24.23 -10.21
CA ALA A 354 27.99 24.83 -11.51
C ALA A 354 26.73 24.99 -12.34
N ILE A 355 26.60 26.15 -12.99
CA ILE A 355 25.47 26.45 -13.87
C ILE A 355 26.06 26.87 -15.24
N VAL A 356 25.60 26.19 -16.28
CA VAL A 356 25.88 26.55 -17.68
C VAL A 356 24.62 27.15 -18.27
N MET A 357 24.72 28.40 -18.70
CA MET A 357 23.58 29.18 -19.13
C MET A 357 23.89 29.94 -20.43
N ASN A 358 22.91 30.05 -21.31
CA ASN A 358 22.97 30.93 -22.46
C ASN A 358 22.80 32.38 -21.99
N SER A 359 23.83 33.22 -22.15
CA SER A 359 23.82 34.60 -21.69
C SER A 359 22.84 35.54 -22.43
N ARG A 360 22.33 35.11 -23.59
CA ARG A 360 21.39 35.91 -24.40
C ARG A 360 19.93 35.55 -24.09
N THR A 361 19.65 34.24 -23.90
CA THR A 361 18.28 33.75 -23.72
C THR A 361 17.92 33.49 -22.26
N GLY A 362 18.93 33.30 -21.40
CA GLY A 362 18.73 32.87 -20.01
C GLY A 362 18.45 31.37 -19.85
N GLU A 363 18.44 30.61 -20.95
CA GLU A 363 18.24 29.17 -20.90
C GLU A 363 19.37 28.48 -20.14
N ILE A 364 19.01 27.60 -19.19
CA ILE A 364 19.96 26.81 -18.42
C ILE A 364 20.19 25.46 -19.13
N TYR A 365 21.43 25.25 -19.57
CA TYR A 365 21.82 24.01 -20.25
C TYR A 365 22.33 22.94 -19.30
N ALA A 366 22.90 23.33 -18.17
CA ALA A 366 23.27 22.42 -17.09
C ALA A 366 23.23 23.13 -15.73
N MET A 367 22.90 22.38 -14.71
CA MET A 367 22.90 22.84 -13.31
C MET A 367 23.36 21.69 -12.43
N SER A 368 24.64 21.64 -12.12
CA SER A 368 25.28 20.57 -11.38
C SER A 368 25.42 20.90 -9.89
N ASN A 369 25.22 19.90 -9.08
CA ASN A 369 25.31 20.00 -7.63
C ASN A 369 26.06 18.80 -7.07
N VAL A 370 27.20 19.02 -6.46
CA VAL A 370 28.07 17.99 -5.90
C VAL A 370 28.34 18.27 -4.43
N ARG A 371 28.32 17.24 -3.62
CA ARG A 371 28.59 17.31 -2.17
C ARG A 371 29.51 16.16 -1.76
N ARG A 372 30.14 16.34 -0.62
CA ARG A 372 30.83 15.27 0.06
C ARG A 372 29.89 14.68 1.11
N ASP A 373 29.72 13.36 1.08
CA ASP A 373 28.87 12.64 2.05
C ASP A 373 29.55 12.51 3.42
N SER A 374 28.87 11.91 4.37
CA SER A 374 29.37 11.68 5.74
C SER A 374 30.57 10.75 5.79
N ALA A 375 30.76 9.90 4.79
CA ALA A 375 31.91 9.01 4.66
C ALA A 375 33.10 9.69 3.96
N GLY A 376 32.92 10.94 3.48
CA GLY A 376 33.93 11.71 2.78
C GLY A 376 34.01 11.45 1.27
N ALA A 377 33.10 10.65 0.71
CA ALA A 377 33.04 10.43 -0.73
C ALA A 377 32.40 11.62 -1.45
N VAL A 378 32.87 11.90 -2.66
CA VAL A 378 32.28 12.93 -3.53
C VAL A 378 31.12 12.31 -4.28
N VAL A 379 29.93 12.87 -4.09
CA VAL A 379 28.67 12.34 -4.66
C VAL A 379 27.84 13.45 -5.29
N MET A 380 27.02 13.08 -6.25
CA MET A 380 25.97 13.98 -6.74
C MET A 380 24.99 14.30 -5.60
N ALA A 381 24.67 15.58 -5.44
CA ALA A 381 23.77 16.02 -4.40
C ALA A 381 22.32 15.56 -4.71
N THR A 382 21.57 15.27 -3.66
CA THR A 382 20.16 14.84 -3.78
C THR A 382 19.19 16.02 -3.95
N GLY A 383 19.66 17.25 -3.80
CA GLY A 383 18.88 18.48 -3.92
C GLY A 383 19.57 19.53 -4.77
N ASN A 384 18.78 20.47 -5.29
CA ASN A 384 19.27 21.55 -6.14
C ASN A 384 19.82 22.70 -5.28
N PHE A 385 21.01 22.53 -4.73
CA PHE A 385 21.66 23.55 -3.90
C PHE A 385 22.02 24.82 -4.67
N ALA A 386 22.26 24.72 -5.98
CA ALA A 386 22.51 25.89 -6.84
C ALA A 386 21.35 26.91 -6.81
N ALA A 387 20.11 26.42 -6.56
CA ALA A 387 18.93 27.25 -6.51
C ALA A 387 18.49 27.67 -5.10
N VAL A 388 18.89 26.92 -4.05
CA VAL A 388 18.32 27.11 -2.71
C VAL A 388 19.34 27.46 -1.63
N GLU A 389 20.64 27.22 -1.86
CA GLU A 389 21.66 27.45 -0.85
C GLU A 389 22.12 28.92 -0.87
N ALA A 390 22.00 29.58 0.27
CA ALA A 390 22.58 30.89 0.46
C ALA A 390 24.09 30.76 0.76
N TYR A 391 24.90 31.57 0.10
CA TYR A 391 26.35 31.64 0.32
C TYR A 391 26.88 33.06 0.28
N GLU A 392 28.02 33.31 0.89
CA GLU A 392 28.70 34.60 0.82
C GLU A 392 29.51 34.68 -0.49
N PRO A 393 29.10 35.53 -1.45
CA PRO A 393 29.75 35.61 -2.77
C PRO A 393 31.11 36.28 -2.73
N GLY A 394 31.42 37.03 -1.69
CA GLY A 394 32.65 37.81 -1.58
C GLY A 394 32.82 38.77 -2.75
N SER A 395 34.11 38.93 -3.27
CA SER A 395 34.39 39.81 -4.40
C SER A 395 33.68 39.46 -5.70
N VAL A 396 33.10 38.26 -5.82
CA VAL A 396 32.29 37.85 -6.98
C VAL A 396 31.06 38.76 -7.14
N ALA A 397 30.50 39.25 -6.00
CA ALA A 397 29.38 40.19 -6.03
C ALA A 397 29.69 41.51 -6.74
N LYS A 398 30.96 41.87 -6.88
CA LYS A 398 31.36 43.09 -7.62
C LYS A 398 30.95 43.04 -9.09
N VAL A 399 30.83 41.85 -9.69
CA VAL A 399 30.35 41.70 -11.06
C VAL A 399 28.95 42.31 -11.19
N PHE A 400 28.06 42.09 -10.23
CA PHE A 400 26.71 42.68 -10.26
C PHE A 400 26.74 44.20 -10.10
N SER A 401 27.53 44.70 -9.15
CA SER A 401 27.63 46.16 -8.91
C SER A 401 28.24 46.90 -10.11
N VAL A 402 29.30 46.35 -10.69
CA VAL A 402 29.96 46.97 -11.87
C VAL A 402 29.05 46.87 -13.09
N SER A 403 28.38 45.72 -13.33
CA SER A 403 27.47 45.58 -14.45
C SER A 403 26.29 46.54 -14.34
N ALA A 404 25.72 46.72 -13.12
CA ALA A 404 24.66 47.70 -12.90
C ALA A 404 25.15 49.14 -13.21
N ALA A 405 26.33 49.51 -12.71
CA ALA A 405 26.90 50.83 -12.94
C ALA A 405 27.19 51.11 -14.43
N LEU A 406 27.66 50.09 -15.18
CA LEU A 406 27.84 50.19 -16.64
C LEU A 406 26.49 50.30 -17.37
N ASN A 407 25.48 49.55 -16.94
CA ASN A 407 24.14 49.60 -17.58
C ASN A 407 23.45 50.94 -17.35
N GLU A 408 23.60 51.53 -16.17
CA GLU A 408 23.08 52.84 -15.83
C GLU A 408 23.92 54.00 -16.41
N GLY A 409 25.05 53.70 -17.09
CA GLY A 409 25.92 54.69 -17.69
C GLY A 409 26.66 55.57 -16.66
N THR A 410 26.65 55.20 -15.37
CA THR A 410 27.37 55.95 -14.32
C THR A 410 28.87 55.74 -14.38
N VAL A 411 29.33 54.67 -14.98
CA VAL A 411 30.72 54.36 -15.30
C VAL A 411 30.81 53.74 -16.69
N ASN A 412 32.00 53.80 -17.29
CA ASN A 412 32.34 53.08 -18.53
C ASN A 412 33.59 52.25 -18.33
N ALA A 413 34.01 51.48 -19.35
CA ALA A 413 35.16 50.59 -19.25
C ALA A 413 36.47 51.29 -18.89
N ASP A 414 36.61 52.57 -19.20
CA ASP A 414 37.81 53.37 -18.98
C ASP A 414 37.75 54.23 -17.71
N THR A 415 36.65 54.12 -16.94
CA THR A 415 36.45 54.89 -15.69
C THR A 415 37.43 54.46 -14.63
N VAL A 416 38.30 55.41 -14.19
CA VAL A 416 39.25 55.19 -13.10
C VAL A 416 38.59 55.55 -11.77
N LEU A 417 38.46 54.53 -10.89
CA LEU A 417 37.92 54.68 -9.54
C LEU A 417 39.06 54.77 -8.52
N LYS A 418 39.04 55.80 -7.67
CA LYS A 418 39.92 55.87 -6.51
C LYS A 418 39.31 55.03 -5.39
N VAL A 419 39.96 53.92 -5.06
CA VAL A 419 39.57 53.07 -3.94
C VAL A 419 40.43 53.41 -2.74
N PRO A 420 39.89 53.84 -1.61
CA PRO A 420 40.66 54.03 -0.40
C PRO A 420 41.24 52.71 0.05
N GLY A 421 42.52 52.67 0.44
CA GLY A 421 43.24 51.50 0.91
C GLY A 421 42.78 51.06 2.29
#